data_b6b24817c796513e5d2eea6f6cd6e58f
#
_entry.id   b6b24817c796513e5d2eea6f6cd6e58f
#
_cell.length_a   1.000
_cell.length_b   1.000
_cell.length_c   1.000
_cell.angle_alpha   90.00
_cell.angle_beta   90.00
_cell.angle_gamma   90.00
#
_symmetry.space_group_name_H-M   'P 1'
#
loop_
_entity.id
_entity.type
_entity.pdbx_description
1 polymer ?
#
loop_
_entity_poly.entity_id
_entity_poly.type
_entity_poly.pdbx_seq_one_letter_code
_entity_poly.pdbx_strand_id
1 'polypeptide(L)'
;MKLTEQQIRFFDIFGFLHFPGLFANDIDYITKSFEQIWVDHNSSNQGKVHDGNIRSTIVPFIDQNEYLCSLIDDQRLDGIATTILGNDYNYVSSDGNFYVGDTPWHSDFSRPKKTIKIAFYLDEVTKDAGCLRVIPGSHKIGDVFATLLKETIVTRDPNETLLLGIQPNEVPAVAL
;
A
#
# COMPACT_ATOMS: atom_id res chain seq x y z
N MET A 1 7.79 15.85 -7.98
CA MET A 1 9.01 15.15 -8.45
C MET A 1 8.68 14.37 -9.70
N LYS A 2 9.48 14.44 -10.77
CA LYS A 2 9.25 13.62 -11.97
C LYS A 2 10.06 12.32 -11.83
N LEU A 3 9.46 11.20 -12.23
CA LEU A 3 10.16 9.92 -12.33
C LEU A 3 11.15 9.94 -13.50
N THR A 4 12.28 9.29 -13.33
CA THR A 4 13.22 9.03 -14.42
C THR A 4 12.66 7.96 -15.36
N GLU A 5 13.17 7.90 -16.60
CA GLU A 5 12.79 6.83 -17.54
C GLU A 5 13.09 5.43 -16.97
N GLN A 6 14.17 5.28 -16.21
CA GLN A 6 14.50 4.01 -15.57
C GLN A 6 13.47 3.62 -14.51
N GLN A 7 13.02 4.58 -13.68
CA GLN A 7 11.97 4.34 -12.68
C GLN A 7 10.64 3.99 -13.36
N ILE A 8 10.28 4.68 -14.43
CA ILE A 8 9.07 4.36 -15.19
C ILE A 8 9.13 2.93 -15.73
N ARG A 9 10.23 2.56 -16.39
CA ARG A 9 10.44 1.19 -16.91
C ARG A 9 10.42 0.14 -15.79
N PHE A 10 11.06 0.44 -14.66
CA PHE A 10 11.04 -0.45 -13.51
C PHE A 10 9.61 -0.67 -13.02
N PHE A 11 8.83 0.40 -12.87
CA PHE A 11 7.44 0.31 -12.47
C PHE A 11 6.59 -0.48 -13.47
N ASP A 12 6.78 -0.24 -14.76
CA ASP A 12 6.05 -0.96 -15.82
C ASP A 12 6.34 -2.48 -15.82
N ILE A 13 7.54 -2.87 -15.42
CA ILE A 13 7.95 -4.28 -15.37
C ILE A 13 7.49 -4.94 -14.06
N PHE A 14 7.76 -4.30 -12.93
CA PHE A 14 7.65 -4.92 -11.61
C PHE A 14 6.41 -4.49 -10.82
N GLY A 15 5.83 -3.30 -11.10
CA GLY A 15 4.59 -2.82 -10.49
C GLY A 15 4.76 -2.09 -9.17
N PHE A 16 5.97 -1.75 -8.76
CA PHE A 16 6.23 -0.98 -7.55
C PHE A 16 7.43 -0.06 -7.71
N LEU A 17 7.48 0.95 -6.86
CA LEU A 17 8.66 1.81 -6.63
C LEU A 17 8.81 2.02 -5.13
N HIS A 18 10.04 2.08 -4.67
CA HIS A 18 10.38 2.38 -3.30
C HIS A 18 11.21 3.67 -3.24
N PHE A 19 10.84 4.58 -2.36
CA PHE A 19 11.48 5.88 -2.18
C PHE A 19 11.90 6.08 -0.72
N PRO A 20 13.02 5.48 -0.30
CA PRO A 20 13.50 5.62 1.07
C PRO A 20 13.74 7.08 1.42
N GLY A 21 13.20 7.53 2.54
CA GLY A 21 13.43 8.88 3.04
C GLY A 21 12.78 10.01 2.24
N LEU A 22 11.87 9.73 1.30
CA LEU A 22 11.20 10.77 0.50
C LEU A 22 10.54 11.85 1.37
N PHE A 23 10.03 11.46 2.53
CA PHE A 23 9.38 12.33 3.51
C PHE A 23 10.14 12.42 4.85
N ALA A 24 11.45 12.14 4.85
CA ALA A 24 12.24 12.14 6.09
C ALA A 24 12.18 13.48 6.87
N ASN A 25 12.09 14.61 6.15
CA ASN A 25 11.98 15.92 6.78
C ASN A 25 10.57 16.24 7.29
N ASP A 26 9.57 15.49 6.86
CA ASP A 26 8.16 15.71 7.18
C ASP A 26 7.63 14.64 8.15
N ILE A 27 8.42 13.61 8.46
CA ILE A 27 7.96 12.42 9.16
C ILE A 27 7.35 12.73 10.53
N ASP A 28 7.94 13.64 11.29
CA ASP A 28 7.42 14.01 12.60
C ASP A 28 6.03 14.66 12.51
N TYR A 29 5.82 15.47 11.48
CA TYR A 29 4.52 16.09 11.22
C TYR A 29 3.48 15.08 10.75
N ILE A 30 3.88 14.17 9.87
CA ILE A 30 3.01 13.09 9.37
C ILE A 30 2.60 12.21 10.54
N THR A 31 3.56 11.75 11.36
CA THR A 31 3.30 10.90 12.52
C THR A 31 2.38 11.60 13.53
N LYS A 32 2.67 12.85 13.88
CA LYS A 32 1.83 13.61 14.81
C LYS A 32 0.40 13.77 14.30
N SER A 33 0.24 14.05 13.00
CA SER A 33 -1.09 14.20 12.39
C SER A 33 -1.82 12.86 12.31
N PHE A 34 -1.11 11.78 12.06
CA PHE A 34 -1.64 10.43 12.10
C PHE A 34 -2.16 10.09 13.50
N GLU A 35 -1.37 10.29 14.54
CA GLU A 35 -1.74 10.03 15.92
C GLU A 35 -2.92 10.89 16.37
N GLN A 36 -2.98 12.16 15.93
CA GLN A 36 -4.08 13.07 16.28
C GLN A 36 -5.43 12.54 15.79
N ILE A 37 -5.49 12.01 14.56
CA ILE A 37 -6.74 11.41 14.05
C ILE A 37 -7.17 10.25 14.94
N TRP A 38 -6.24 9.41 15.41
CA TRP A 38 -6.56 8.31 16.30
C TRP A 38 -7.08 8.80 17.67
N VAL A 39 -6.51 9.87 18.20
CA VAL A 39 -6.99 10.50 19.45
C VAL A 39 -8.40 11.06 19.27
N ASP A 40 -8.63 11.80 18.19
CA ASP A 40 -9.92 12.45 17.92
C ASP A 40 -11.06 11.44 17.68
N HIS A 41 -10.73 10.29 17.11
CA HIS A 41 -11.68 9.19 16.92
C HIS A 41 -11.93 8.34 18.17
N ASN A 42 -11.34 8.69 19.33
CA ASN A 42 -11.34 7.79 20.48
C ASN A 42 -10.85 6.39 20.10
N SER A 43 -9.93 6.39 19.17
CA SER A 43 -9.19 5.28 18.59
C SER A 43 -10.02 4.02 18.45
N SER A 44 -10.57 3.71 17.27
CA SER A 44 -11.03 2.36 17.33
C SER A 44 -11.53 1.69 16.07
N ASN A 45 -11.26 0.44 16.03
CA ASN A 45 -12.21 -0.57 15.59
C ASN A 45 -13.47 -0.48 16.49
N GLN A 46 -14.53 0.17 16.01
CA GLN A 46 -15.86 0.20 16.69
C GLN A 46 -15.85 0.73 18.13
N GLY A 47 -15.13 1.80 18.44
CA GLY A 47 -15.15 2.40 19.77
C GLY A 47 -14.16 1.79 20.78
N LYS A 48 -13.19 0.95 20.36
CA LYS A 48 -12.17 0.38 21.25
C LYS A 48 -10.79 0.95 20.93
N VAL A 49 -10.03 1.31 21.94
CA VAL A 49 -8.61 1.71 21.81
C VAL A 49 -7.81 0.56 21.19
N HIS A 50 -6.87 0.87 20.28
CA HIS A 50 -5.95 -0.13 19.76
C HIS A 50 -5.18 -0.77 20.91
N ASP A 51 -5.27 -2.07 21.05
CA ASP A 51 -4.71 -2.86 22.16
C ASP A 51 -3.52 -3.74 21.76
N GLY A 52 -3.09 -3.66 20.49
CA GLY A 52 -2.01 -4.47 19.96
C GLY A 52 -2.36 -5.92 19.65
N ASN A 53 -3.59 -6.35 19.87
CA ASN A 53 -4.00 -7.75 19.63
C ASN A 53 -4.62 -7.94 18.24
N ILE A 54 -5.30 -6.92 17.71
CA ILE A 54 -5.93 -6.97 16.40
C ILE A 54 -5.61 -5.69 15.62
N ARG A 55 -5.57 -5.80 14.30
CA ARG A 55 -5.42 -4.65 13.40
C ARG A 55 -6.55 -3.65 13.65
N SER A 56 -6.18 -2.38 13.76
CA SER A 56 -7.11 -1.26 13.81
C SER A 56 -6.99 -0.42 12.53
N THR A 57 -8.13 0.02 11.98
CA THR A 57 -8.19 0.75 10.72
C THR A 57 -9.21 1.88 10.79
N ILE A 58 -8.85 3.05 10.28
CA ILE A 58 -9.77 4.18 10.04
C ILE A 58 -9.81 4.45 8.53
N VAL A 59 -11.01 4.57 7.98
CA VAL A 59 -11.29 4.87 6.55
C VAL A 59 -12.51 5.79 6.46
N PRO A 60 -12.47 6.92 5.74
CA PRO A 60 -11.31 7.55 5.14
C PRO A 60 -10.38 8.11 6.20
N PHE A 61 -9.09 8.28 5.93
CA PHE A 61 -8.12 8.67 6.94
C PHE A 61 -7.57 10.07 6.77
N ILE A 62 -6.83 10.33 5.67
CA ILE A 62 -6.16 11.62 5.47
C ILE A 62 -7.13 12.78 5.35
N ASP A 63 -8.36 12.53 4.91
CA ASP A 63 -9.46 13.50 4.80
C ASP A 63 -9.83 14.15 6.14
N GLN A 64 -9.40 13.56 7.24
CA GLN A 64 -9.73 14.01 8.59
C GLN A 64 -8.69 14.95 9.20
N ASN A 65 -7.60 15.20 8.48
CA ASN A 65 -6.55 16.11 8.91
C ASN A 65 -6.08 16.97 7.73
N GLU A 66 -6.13 18.28 7.89
CA GLU A 66 -5.81 19.24 6.83
C GLU A 66 -4.38 19.04 6.27
N TYR A 67 -3.40 18.81 7.14
CA TYR A 67 -2.03 18.59 6.72
C TYR A 67 -1.88 17.28 5.91
N LEU A 68 -2.44 16.17 6.41
CA LEU A 68 -2.39 14.90 5.68
C LEU A 68 -3.15 14.97 4.36
N CYS A 69 -4.29 15.66 4.34
CA CYS A 69 -5.04 15.90 3.11
C CYS A 69 -4.20 16.69 2.08
N SER A 70 -3.43 17.69 2.54
CA SER A 70 -2.57 18.49 1.67
C SER A 70 -1.43 17.69 1.00
N LEU A 71 -1.09 16.50 1.52
CA LEU A 71 -0.10 15.64 0.89
C LEU A 71 -0.54 15.13 -0.49
N ILE A 72 -1.84 15.12 -0.79
CA ILE A 72 -2.34 14.75 -2.13
C ILE A 72 -1.77 15.70 -3.19
N ASP A 73 -1.66 16.99 -2.84
CA ASP A 73 -1.14 18.03 -3.72
C ASP A 73 0.39 18.24 -3.57
N ASP A 74 1.05 17.43 -2.73
CA ASP A 74 2.51 17.51 -2.60
C ASP A 74 3.19 17.18 -3.93
N GLN A 75 4.07 18.06 -4.39
CA GLN A 75 4.74 17.93 -5.68
C GLN A 75 5.52 16.62 -5.87
N ARG A 76 5.90 15.94 -4.78
CA ARG A 76 6.55 14.63 -4.84
C ARG A 76 5.53 13.57 -5.22
N LEU A 77 4.37 13.54 -4.57
CA LEU A 77 3.30 12.58 -4.82
C LEU A 77 2.57 12.85 -6.12
N ASP A 78 2.17 14.11 -6.35
CA ASP A 78 1.55 14.53 -7.61
C ASP A 78 2.43 14.17 -8.81
N GLY A 79 3.73 14.45 -8.74
CA GLY A 79 4.65 14.11 -9.82
C GLY A 79 4.80 12.61 -10.09
N ILE A 80 4.70 11.76 -9.06
CA ILE A 80 4.67 10.30 -9.21
C ILE A 80 3.33 9.89 -9.85
N ALA A 81 2.22 10.34 -9.28
CA ALA A 81 0.88 10.00 -9.74
C ALA A 81 0.65 10.43 -11.19
N THR A 82 0.97 11.68 -11.52
CA THR A 82 0.87 12.23 -12.90
C THR A 82 1.72 11.43 -13.88
N THR A 83 2.95 11.08 -13.49
CA THR A 83 3.83 10.31 -14.39
C THR A 83 3.27 8.92 -14.70
N ILE A 84 2.67 8.26 -13.71
CA ILE A 84 2.17 6.89 -13.86
C ILE A 84 0.76 6.88 -14.44
N LEU A 85 -0.14 7.72 -13.94
CA LEU A 85 -1.57 7.69 -14.27
C LEU A 85 -1.96 8.63 -15.41
N GLY A 86 -1.16 9.67 -15.65
CA GLY A 86 -1.51 10.80 -16.53
C GLY A 86 -2.04 11.98 -15.73
N ASN A 87 -2.34 13.10 -16.42
CA ASN A 87 -2.74 14.35 -15.76
C ASN A 87 -4.18 14.35 -15.20
N ASP A 88 -4.98 13.39 -15.61
CA ASP A 88 -6.41 13.31 -15.28
C ASP A 88 -6.67 12.10 -14.35
N TYR A 89 -6.11 12.16 -13.15
CA TYR A 89 -6.32 11.15 -12.13
C TYR A 89 -7.14 11.71 -10.97
N ASN A 90 -7.75 10.80 -10.21
CA ASN A 90 -8.54 11.15 -9.03
C ASN A 90 -8.00 10.44 -7.79
N TYR A 91 -7.99 11.16 -6.67
CA TYR A 91 -7.92 10.53 -5.36
C TYR A 91 -9.19 9.73 -5.10
N VAL A 92 -9.06 8.54 -4.55
CA VAL A 92 -10.19 7.65 -4.30
C VAL A 92 -10.48 7.51 -2.82
N SER A 93 -9.50 7.17 -2.02
CA SER A 93 -9.62 6.98 -0.57
C SER A 93 -8.25 6.75 0.06
N SER A 94 -8.23 6.80 1.38
CA SER A 94 -7.07 6.44 2.21
C SER A 94 -7.48 5.62 3.42
N ASP A 95 -6.51 4.89 3.96
CA ASP A 95 -6.64 4.15 5.20
C ASP A 95 -5.45 4.44 6.12
N GLY A 96 -5.73 4.65 7.41
CA GLY A 96 -4.74 4.68 8.47
C GLY A 96 -4.83 3.41 9.30
N ASN A 97 -3.69 2.77 9.55
CA ASN A 97 -3.67 1.45 10.14
C ASN A 97 -2.65 1.32 11.26
N PHE A 98 -3.06 0.68 12.34
CA PHE A 98 -2.17 -0.06 13.22
C PHE A 98 -2.26 -1.54 12.87
N TYR A 99 -1.22 -2.06 12.25
CA TYR A 99 -1.17 -3.46 11.82
C TYR A 99 -0.78 -4.39 12.98
N VAL A 100 -1.43 -5.56 13.00
CA VAL A 100 -1.07 -6.67 13.88
C VAL A 100 -1.21 -7.96 13.07
N GLY A 101 -0.18 -8.79 13.10
CA GLY A 101 -0.14 -10.05 12.36
C GLY A 101 0.02 -9.88 10.86
N ASP A 102 -0.14 -10.98 10.14
CA ASP A 102 0.03 -11.05 8.70
C ASP A 102 -1.26 -10.73 7.95
N THR A 103 -1.10 -10.10 6.79
CA THR A 103 -2.19 -9.91 5.84
C THR A 103 -2.02 -10.92 4.70
N PRO A 104 -3.04 -11.73 4.39
CA PRO A 104 -2.98 -12.65 3.26
C PRO A 104 -2.72 -11.92 1.94
N TRP A 105 -2.11 -12.62 1.00
CA TRP A 105 -1.96 -12.10 -0.36
C TRP A 105 -3.31 -11.68 -0.94
N HIS A 106 -3.39 -10.50 -1.49
CA HIS A 106 -4.60 -9.98 -2.13
C HIS A 106 -4.26 -8.91 -3.16
N SER A 107 -5.23 -8.58 -3.99
CA SER A 107 -5.20 -7.40 -4.84
C SER A 107 -6.14 -6.35 -4.26
N ASP A 108 -5.69 -5.13 -4.08
CA ASP A 108 -6.54 -4.04 -3.57
C ASP A 108 -7.71 -3.70 -4.51
N PHE A 109 -7.56 -3.99 -5.80
CA PHE A 109 -8.56 -3.68 -6.81
C PHE A 109 -8.96 -4.90 -7.63
N SER A 110 -10.25 -5.18 -7.65
CA SER A 110 -10.84 -6.27 -8.44
C SER A 110 -11.12 -5.88 -9.90
N ARG A 111 -11.08 -4.59 -10.23
CA ARG A 111 -11.41 -4.10 -11.58
C ARG A 111 -10.17 -3.74 -12.37
N PRO A 112 -10.17 -3.95 -13.70
CA PRO A 112 -9.02 -3.64 -14.57
C PRO A 112 -8.91 -2.12 -14.83
N LYS A 113 -8.69 -1.34 -13.77
CA LYS A 113 -8.42 0.09 -13.87
C LYS A 113 -6.99 0.36 -13.46
N LYS A 114 -6.34 1.30 -14.13
CA LYS A 114 -5.02 1.76 -13.74
C LYS A 114 -5.12 2.55 -12.44
N THR A 115 -4.60 1.99 -11.38
CA THR A 115 -4.60 2.57 -10.03
C THR A 115 -3.23 2.41 -9.42
N ILE A 116 -2.86 3.32 -8.54
CA ILE A 116 -1.69 3.20 -7.67
C ILE A 116 -2.11 3.35 -6.23
N LYS A 117 -1.42 2.67 -5.33
CA LYS A 117 -1.49 2.87 -3.90
C LYS A 117 -0.15 3.43 -3.43
N ILE A 118 -0.19 4.46 -2.62
CA ILE A 118 0.99 5.05 -1.99
C ILE A 118 0.91 4.68 -0.51
N ALA A 119 1.92 3.99 -0.01
CA ALA A 119 2.01 3.57 1.37
C ALA A 119 3.14 4.32 2.08
N PHE A 120 2.88 4.77 3.31
CA PHE A 120 3.84 5.35 4.22
C PHE A 120 4.02 4.42 5.41
N TYR A 121 5.26 4.21 5.82
CA TYR A 121 5.59 3.59 7.09
C TYR A 121 6.04 4.69 8.04
N LEU A 122 5.41 4.76 9.20
CA LEU A 122 5.73 5.73 10.24
C LEU A 122 6.67 5.13 11.29
N ASP A 123 6.68 3.80 11.38
CA ASP A 123 7.60 3.03 12.20
C ASP A 123 8.64 2.34 11.31
N GLU A 124 9.77 1.99 11.91
CA GLU A 124 10.77 1.16 11.26
C GLU A 124 10.21 -0.24 11.00
N VAL A 125 10.26 -0.66 9.75
CA VAL A 125 9.83 -2.00 9.33
C VAL A 125 11.00 -2.75 8.69
N THR A 126 11.01 -4.08 8.86
CA THR A 126 12.01 -4.95 8.27
C THR A 126 11.34 -6.06 7.48
N LYS A 127 12.12 -6.79 6.68
CA LYS A 127 11.60 -7.93 5.91
C LYS A 127 10.93 -9.01 6.79
N ASP A 128 11.32 -9.10 8.05
CA ASP A 128 10.83 -10.09 9.01
C ASP A 128 9.80 -9.49 9.99
N ALA A 129 9.53 -8.19 9.89
CA ALA A 129 8.64 -7.47 10.80
C ALA A 129 7.91 -6.31 10.10
N GLY A 130 6.70 -6.56 9.66
CA GLY A 130 5.73 -5.53 9.24
C GLY A 130 5.90 -4.93 7.86
N CYS A 131 6.97 -5.25 7.10
CA CYS A 131 7.13 -4.68 5.77
C CYS A 131 6.06 -5.14 4.78
N LEU A 132 5.73 -4.29 3.82
CA LEU A 132 4.93 -4.66 2.66
C LEU A 132 5.72 -5.63 1.77
N ARG A 133 5.08 -6.70 1.35
CA ARG A 133 5.62 -7.62 0.35
C ARG A 133 4.80 -7.52 -0.92
N VAL A 134 5.48 -7.49 -2.05
CA VAL A 134 4.84 -7.43 -3.37
C VAL A 134 5.36 -8.56 -4.26
N ILE A 135 4.47 -9.10 -5.09
CA ILE A 135 4.84 -10.09 -6.11
C ILE A 135 5.12 -9.32 -7.41
N PRO A 136 6.38 -9.24 -7.86
CA PRO A 136 6.72 -8.47 -9.06
C PRO A 136 5.94 -8.94 -10.29
N GLY A 137 5.44 -7.99 -11.09
CA GLY A 137 4.70 -8.28 -12.30
C GLY A 137 3.22 -8.65 -12.10
N SER A 138 2.76 -8.85 -10.85
CA SER A 138 1.37 -9.22 -10.54
C SER A 138 0.34 -8.12 -10.85
N HIS A 139 0.79 -6.90 -11.10
CA HIS A 139 -0.07 -5.75 -11.43
C HIS A 139 -0.55 -5.74 -12.88
N LYS A 140 0.08 -6.51 -13.78
CA LYS A 140 -0.17 -6.46 -15.22
C LYS A 140 -1.58 -6.91 -15.57
N ILE A 141 -2.33 -6.00 -16.19
CA ILE A 141 -3.70 -6.28 -16.66
C ILE A 141 -3.62 -7.11 -17.94
N GLY A 142 -4.38 -8.22 -17.97
CA GLY A 142 -4.44 -9.12 -19.14
C GLY A 142 -3.22 -10.04 -19.32
N ASP A 143 -2.24 -9.95 -18.43
CA ASP A 143 -1.14 -10.91 -18.37
C ASP A 143 -1.62 -12.24 -17.79
N VAL A 144 -1.23 -13.36 -18.43
CA VAL A 144 -1.69 -14.70 -18.02
C VAL A 144 -1.23 -15.05 -16.61
N PHE A 145 0.03 -14.78 -16.28
CA PHE A 145 0.57 -15.04 -14.93
C PHE A 145 -0.16 -14.22 -13.87
N ALA A 146 -0.32 -12.92 -14.10
CA ALA A 146 -1.00 -12.03 -13.16
C ALA A 146 -2.47 -12.42 -12.96
N THR A 147 -3.15 -12.86 -14.02
CA THR A 147 -4.54 -13.32 -13.96
C THR A 147 -4.66 -14.60 -13.14
N LEU A 148 -3.87 -15.61 -13.46
CA LEU A 148 -3.86 -16.89 -12.78
C LEU A 148 -3.44 -16.75 -11.30
N LEU A 149 -2.46 -15.89 -11.00
CA LEU A 149 -2.05 -15.60 -9.63
C LEU A 149 -3.20 -15.01 -8.80
N LYS A 150 -3.94 -14.05 -9.36
CA LYS A 150 -5.10 -13.44 -8.69
C LYS A 150 -6.22 -14.45 -8.45
N GLU A 151 -6.52 -15.29 -9.41
CA GLU A 151 -7.52 -16.34 -9.27
C GLU A 151 -7.14 -17.33 -8.15
N THR A 152 -5.89 -17.75 -8.10
CA THR A 152 -5.37 -18.67 -7.08
C THR A 152 -5.40 -18.05 -5.68
N ILE A 153 -5.05 -16.79 -5.54
CA ILE A 153 -5.05 -16.08 -4.24
C ILE A 153 -6.46 -15.89 -3.69
N VAL A 154 -7.46 -15.73 -4.55
CA VAL A 154 -8.87 -15.51 -4.13
C VAL A 154 -9.48 -16.73 -3.46
N THR A 155 -9.05 -17.94 -3.78
CA THR A 155 -9.61 -19.19 -3.22
C THR A 155 -9.35 -19.35 -1.72
N ARG A 156 -8.33 -18.67 -1.17
CA ARG A 156 -8.03 -18.58 0.27
C ARG A 156 -7.97 -19.90 1.03
N ASP A 157 -7.86 -21.02 0.36
CA ASP A 157 -7.59 -22.28 1.05
C ASP A 157 -6.12 -22.29 1.50
N PRO A 158 -5.83 -22.31 2.79
CA PRO A 158 -4.45 -22.36 3.28
C PRO A 158 -3.69 -23.63 2.87
N ASN A 159 -4.40 -24.63 2.37
CA ASN A 159 -3.82 -25.88 1.86
C ASN A 159 -3.69 -25.89 0.33
N GLU A 160 -4.22 -24.90 -0.37
CA GLU A 160 -4.08 -24.79 -1.81
C GLU A 160 -2.67 -24.33 -2.18
N THR A 161 -1.99 -25.09 -3.00
CA THR A 161 -0.75 -24.67 -3.64
C THR A 161 -1.06 -23.62 -4.70
N LEU A 162 -0.27 -22.54 -4.74
CA LEU A 162 -0.33 -21.59 -5.84
C LEU A 162 -0.08 -22.29 -7.17
N LEU A 163 -0.52 -21.66 -8.27
CA LEU A 163 -0.45 -22.18 -9.64
C LEU A 163 0.87 -22.84 -10.05
N LEU A 164 1.97 -22.42 -9.44
CA LEU A 164 3.29 -22.98 -9.69
C LEU A 164 3.68 -24.08 -8.70
N GLY A 165 2.75 -24.59 -7.90
CA GLY A 165 3.05 -25.55 -6.84
C GLY A 165 3.80 -24.96 -5.65
N ILE A 166 3.78 -23.64 -5.52
CA ILE A 166 4.50 -22.89 -4.47
C ILE A 166 3.51 -22.53 -3.35
N GLN A 167 3.92 -22.79 -2.12
CA GLN A 167 3.13 -22.38 -0.96
C GLN A 167 3.10 -20.85 -0.82
N PRO A 168 2.04 -20.25 -0.25
CA PRO A 168 1.91 -18.80 -0.11
C PRO A 168 3.09 -18.10 0.57
N ASN A 169 3.74 -18.75 1.54
CA ASN A 169 4.93 -18.23 2.22
C ASN A 169 6.23 -18.37 1.41
N GLU A 170 6.24 -19.19 0.37
CA GLU A 170 7.38 -19.44 -0.51
C GLU A 170 7.31 -18.62 -1.81
N VAL A 171 6.24 -17.86 -2.00
CA VAL A 171 6.07 -17.04 -3.21
C VAL A 171 7.22 -16.05 -3.34
N PRO A 172 7.92 -16.02 -4.48
CA PRO A 172 8.94 -15.02 -4.73
C PRO A 172 8.36 -13.62 -4.63
N ALA A 173 8.74 -12.89 -3.60
CA ALA A 173 8.24 -11.55 -3.34
C ALA A 173 9.37 -10.63 -2.90
N VAL A 174 9.20 -9.33 -3.13
CA VAL A 174 10.11 -8.28 -2.69
C VAL A 174 9.53 -7.66 -1.42
N ALA A 175 10.33 -7.60 -0.36
CA ALA A 175 10.05 -6.81 0.82
C ALA A 175 10.43 -5.35 0.55
N LEU A 176 9.55 -4.41 0.87
CA LEU A 176 9.70 -2.98 0.61
C LEU A 176 9.90 -2.21 1.90
#